data_2f8d30d60b4c99c4f1efeb53cc5b08ee
#
_entry.id   2f8d30d60b4c99c4f1efeb53cc5b08ee
#
_cell.length_a   1.000
_cell.length_b   1.000
_cell.length_c   1.000
_cell.angle_alpha   90.00
_cell.angle_beta   90.00
_cell.angle_gamma   90.00
#
_symmetry.space_group_name_H-M   'P 1'
#
loop_
_entity.id
_entity.type
_entity.pdbx_description
1 polymer ?
#
loop_
_entity_poly.entity_id
_entity_poly.type
_entity_poly.pdbx_seq_one_letter_code
_entity_poly.pdbx_strand_id
1 'polypeptide(L)'
;KRRPQGNPGYGSTPPSKQYLFDHKEDSALYLDRKLVERKLSVLHGAYEEYKALAAVHAGPAVMEIFGERPFLPKSCREALKLDEKQQELSVFYNSEAGQLANRYIPGDERSFTIIAWPIPEIGENFKEIFGEIVKINNLDYRLYQQIQQKLIDALDQGAYVRVKGAGNNRTDMKVQLWSRNDPEKETIFENCVADVNIPVGEVFTSPKLTG
;
A
#
# COMPACT_ATOMS: atom_id res chain seq x y z
N LYS A 1 -36.76 -0.92 4.36
CA LYS A 1 -37.28 0.17 3.51
C LYS A 1 -36.75 -0.05 2.09
N ARG A 2 -37.62 -0.22 1.10
CA ARG A 2 -37.20 -0.31 -0.32
C ARG A 2 -36.58 1.04 -0.70
N ARG A 3 -35.38 1.00 -1.28
CA ARG A 3 -34.78 2.18 -1.91
C ARG A 3 -35.70 2.64 -3.04
N PRO A 4 -35.89 3.93 -3.25
CA PRO A 4 -36.65 4.44 -4.39
C PRO A 4 -36.06 3.86 -5.68
N GLN A 5 -36.92 3.42 -6.60
CA GLN A 5 -36.54 3.11 -7.96
C GLN A 5 -36.21 4.43 -8.67
N GLY A 6 -35.02 4.84 -8.56
CA GLY A 6 -34.40 5.95 -9.22
C GLY A 6 -32.90 5.70 -9.13
N ASN A 7 -32.18 6.17 -10.09
CA ASN A 7 -30.73 6.09 -10.19
C ASN A 7 -30.08 5.79 -8.83
N PRO A 8 -29.31 4.73 -8.64
CA PRO A 8 -28.81 4.28 -7.33
C PRO A 8 -27.85 5.27 -6.65
N GLY A 9 -27.96 6.55 -6.97
CA GLY A 9 -27.38 7.63 -6.18
C GLY A 9 -25.85 7.70 -6.19
N TYR A 10 -25.19 7.03 -7.10
CA TYR A 10 -23.77 7.20 -7.38
C TYR A 10 -23.57 8.19 -8.53
N GLY A 11 -24.30 9.29 -8.50
CA GLY A 11 -23.94 10.44 -9.30
C GLY A 11 -22.75 11.10 -8.65
N SER A 12 -21.66 11.29 -9.40
CA SER A 12 -20.58 12.15 -8.96
C SER A 12 -21.16 13.53 -8.66
N THR A 13 -21.17 13.93 -7.43
CA THR A 13 -21.39 15.34 -7.10
C THR A 13 -20.27 16.16 -7.73
N PRO A 14 -20.56 17.35 -8.27
CA PRO A 14 -19.48 18.22 -8.73
C PRO A 14 -18.48 18.40 -7.60
N PRO A 15 -17.17 18.45 -7.91
CA PRO A 15 -16.14 18.60 -6.89
C PRO A 15 -16.46 19.79 -6.00
N SER A 16 -16.62 19.55 -4.72
CA SER A 16 -16.79 20.63 -3.73
C SER A 16 -15.50 21.44 -3.67
N LYS A 17 -15.62 22.75 -3.45
CA LYS A 17 -14.44 23.64 -3.26
C LYS A 17 -13.53 23.17 -2.13
N GLN A 18 -14.02 22.44 -1.16
CA GLN A 18 -13.22 21.91 -0.07
C GLN A 18 -12.19 20.87 -0.55
N TYR A 19 -12.39 20.22 -1.69
CA TYR A 19 -11.37 19.34 -2.29
C TYR A 19 -10.16 20.10 -2.84
N LEU A 20 -10.20 21.43 -2.92
CA LEU A 20 -9.03 22.22 -3.27
C LEU A 20 -7.99 22.27 -2.14
N PHE A 21 -8.36 21.88 -0.94
CA PHE A 21 -7.51 21.89 0.25
C PHE A 21 -7.11 20.47 0.64
N ASP A 22 -5.97 20.38 1.30
CA ASP A 22 -5.52 19.12 1.88
C ASP A 22 -6.32 18.81 3.15
N HIS A 23 -7.13 17.74 3.11
CA HIS A 23 -7.92 17.23 4.23
C HIS A 23 -7.31 15.96 4.84
N LYS A 24 -6.09 15.61 4.46
CA LYS A 24 -5.45 14.37 4.88
C LYS A 24 -5.33 14.27 6.40
N GLU A 25 -5.17 15.40 7.07
CA GLU A 25 -4.92 15.48 8.50
C GLU A 25 -6.12 16.07 9.29
N ASP A 26 -7.33 15.98 8.75
CA ASP A 26 -8.56 16.47 9.45
C ASP A 26 -8.78 15.78 10.80
N SER A 27 -8.21 14.60 11.01
CA SER A 27 -8.18 13.92 12.31
C SER A 27 -7.53 14.76 13.43
N ALA A 28 -6.70 15.75 13.09
CA ALA A 28 -6.10 16.68 14.06
C ALA A 28 -7.13 17.42 14.93
N LEU A 29 -8.39 17.54 14.46
CA LEU A 29 -9.48 18.14 15.24
C LEU A 29 -9.82 17.36 16.51
N TYR A 30 -9.58 16.05 16.54
CA TYR A 30 -10.10 15.19 17.62
C TYR A 30 -9.15 14.04 18.01
N LEU A 31 -7.99 13.91 17.38
CA LEU A 31 -7.05 12.84 17.69
C LEU A 31 -6.42 13.09 19.05
N ASP A 32 -6.78 12.28 20.00
CA ASP A 32 -6.20 12.21 21.33
C ASP A 32 -5.95 10.75 21.77
N ARG A 33 -5.28 10.58 22.89
CA ARG A 33 -4.98 9.25 23.45
C ARG A 33 -6.25 8.44 23.74
N LYS A 34 -7.29 9.06 24.26
CA LYS A 34 -8.55 8.38 24.61
C LYS A 34 -9.24 7.82 23.37
N LEU A 35 -9.22 8.58 22.27
CA LEU A 35 -9.76 8.13 21.00
C LEU A 35 -8.97 6.94 20.46
N VAL A 36 -7.64 7.00 20.51
CA VAL A 36 -6.77 5.90 20.07
C VAL A 36 -7.03 4.64 20.89
N GLU A 37 -7.04 4.74 22.22
CA GLU A 37 -7.33 3.62 23.12
C GLU A 37 -8.72 3.02 22.85
N ARG A 38 -9.72 3.86 22.63
CA ARG A 38 -11.07 3.42 22.28
C ARG A 38 -11.11 2.70 20.93
N LYS A 39 -10.44 3.24 19.90
CA LYS A 39 -10.35 2.60 18.58
C LYS A 39 -9.71 1.22 18.68
N LEU A 40 -8.61 1.10 19.41
CA LEU A 40 -7.91 -0.18 19.62
C LEU A 40 -8.78 -1.17 20.41
N SER A 41 -9.47 -0.71 21.44
CA SER A 41 -10.41 -1.54 22.22
C SER A 41 -11.57 -2.07 21.38
N VAL A 42 -12.16 -1.22 20.54
CA VAL A 42 -13.24 -1.63 19.62
C VAL A 42 -12.72 -2.63 18.58
N LEU A 43 -11.55 -2.36 18.02
CA LEU A 43 -10.90 -3.25 17.05
C LEU A 43 -10.61 -4.62 17.66
N HIS A 44 -10.06 -4.64 18.88
CA HIS A 44 -9.82 -5.89 19.61
C HIS A 44 -11.12 -6.66 19.87
N GLY A 45 -12.16 -5.97 20.36
CA GLY A 45 -13.47 -6.61 20.59
C GLY A 45 -14.06 -7.22 19.31
N ALA A 46 -13.95 -6.52 18.19
CA ALA A 46 -14.39 -7.04 16.89
C ALA A 46 -13.60 -8.28 16.46
N TYR A 47 -12.29 -8.28 16.61
CA TYR A 47 -11.48 -9.46 16.30
C TYR A 47 -11.79 -10.64 17.22
N GLU A 48 -12.02 -10.43 18.51
CA GLU A 48 -12.43 -11.51 19.42
C GLU A 48 -13.78 -12.10 19.02
N GLU A 49 -14.75 -11.26 18.67
CA GLU A 49 -16.07 -11.69 18.24
C GLU A 49 -16.02 -12.50 16.93
N TYR A 50 -15.20 -12.05 15.98
CA TYR A 50 -15.13 -12.65 14.64
C TYR A 50 -13.82 -13.41 14.37
N LYS A 51 -13.13 -13.88 15.40
CA LYS A 51 -11.81 -14.54 15.25
C LYS A 51 -11.78 -15.73 14.30
N ALA A 52 -12.86 -16.50 14.25
CA ALA A 52 -12.95 -17.63 13.33
C ALA A 52 -13.03 -17.19 11.85
N LEU A 53 -13.65 -16.06 11.58
CA LEU A 53 -13.68 -15.46 10.24
C LEU A 53 -12.35 -14.80 9.90
N ALA A 54 -11.73 -14.16 10.88
CA ALA A 54 -10.41 -13.53 10.69
C ALA A 54 -9.34 -14.59 10.35
N ALA A 55 -9.35 -15.74 11.01
CA ALA A 55 -8.40 -16.82 10.78
C ALA A 55 -8.47 -17.43 9.36
N VAL A 56 -9.63 -17.34 8.70
CA VAL A 56 -9.81 -17.84 7.31
C VAL A 56 -9.83 -16.72 6.28
N HIS A 57 -9.40 -15.51 6.66
CA HIS A 57 -9.36 -14.38 5.76
C HIS A 57 -8.25 -14.57 4.71
N ALA A 58 -8.66 -14.80 3.46
CA ALA A 58 -7.72 -15.05 2.36
C ALA A 58 -6.92 -13.81 1.91
N GLY A 59 -7.34 -12.64 2.33
CA GLY A 59 -6.73 -11.36 1.96
C GLY A 59 -7.61 -10.53 1.01
N PRO A 60 -7.29 -9.26 0.83
CA PRO A 60 -8.06 -8.36 -0.03
C PRO A 60 -7.74 -8.55 -1.51
N ALA A 61 -8.73 -8.30 -2.36
CA ALA A 61 -8.54 -8.01 -3.78
C ALA A 61 -8.84 -6.52 -4.00
N VAL A 62 -7.86 -5.78 -4.48
CA VAL A 62 -7.92 -4.34 -4.66
C VAL A 62 -7.79 -3.99 -6.14
N MET A 63 -8.68 -3.14 -6.64
CA MET A 63 -8.52 -2.51 -7.95
C MET A 63 -8.03 -1.08 -7.72
N GLU A 64 -6.78 -0.83 -8.06
CA GLU A 64 -6.21 0.52 -8.03
C GLU A 64 -6.60 1.27 -9.29
N ILE A 65 -7.55 2.15 -9.16
CA ILE A 65 -8.03 2.99 -10.26
C ILE A 65 -7.01 4.10 -10.52
N PHE A 66 -6.67 4.30 -11.79
CA PHE A 66 -5.79 5.40 -12.20
C PHE A 66 -6.27 6.04 -13.51
N GLY A 67 -5.74 7.22 -13.80
CA GLY A 67 -6.14 8.03 -14.96
C GLY A 67 -7.16 9.10 -14.61
N GLU A 68 -7.43 9.32 -13.34
CA GLU A 68 -8.22 10.45 -12.88
C GLU A 68 -7.55 11.78 -13.25
N ARG A 69 -8.34 12.82 -13.36
CA ARG A 69 -7.80 14.16 -13.59
C ARG A 69 -6.86 14.53 -12.45
N PRO A 70 -5.67 15.06 -12.77
CA PRO A 70 -4.72 15.45 -11.75
C PRO A 70 -5.36 16.38 -10.73
N PHE A 71 -5.32 15.98 -9.47
CA PHE A 71 -5.78 16.76 -8.34
C PHE A 71 -4.60 17.01 -7.41
N LEU A 72 -4.21 18.28 -7.31
CA LEU A 72 -3.16 18.70 -6.37
C LEU A 72 -3.82 19.61 -5.34
N PRO A 73 -4.13 19.09 -4.15
CA PRO A 73 -4.69 19.90 -3.07
C PRO A 73 -3.69 20.99 -2.69
N LYS A 74 -4.18 22.21 -2.57
CA LYS A 74 -3.35 23.34 -2.14
C LYS A 74 -3.14 23.27 -0.64
N SER A 75 -1.90 23.32 -0.21
CA SER A 75 -1.60 23.59 1.19
C SER A 75 -2.02 25.03 1.50
N CYS A 76 -2.84 25.20 2.50
CA CYS A 76 -3.31 26.51 2.95
C CYS A 76 -3.18 26.61 4.47
N ARG A 77 -3.32 27.82 5.00
CA ARG A 77 -3.22 28.07 6.43
C ARG A 77 -4.31 27.35 7.23
N GLU A 78 -5.45 27.15 6.61
CA GLU A 78 -6.64 26.52 7.17
C GLU A 78 -6.56 24.97 7.13
N ALA A 79 -5.61 24.40 6.36
CA ALA A 79 -5.40 22.98 6.33
C ALA A 79 -4.85 22.48 7.67
N LEU A 80 -5.56 21.55 8.26
CA LEU A 80 -5.19 20.97 9.55
C LEU A 80 -3.93 20.13 9.42
N LYS A 81 -3.11 20.15 10.46
CA LYS A 81 -1.90 19.34 10.57
C LYS A 81 -1.87 18.70 11.93
N LEU A 82 -1.41 17.48 11.98
CA LEU A 82 -1.12 16.82 13.26
C LEU A 82 0.03 17.56 13.95
N ASP A 83 -0.11 17.84 15.23
CA ASP A 83 1.00 18.23 16.07
C ASP A 83 1.92 17.03 16.37
N GLU A 84 3.05 17.26 17.02
CA GLU A 84 4.04 16.22 17.32
C GLU A 84 3.42 15.07 18.13
N LYS A 85 2.62 15.37 19.15
CA LYS A 85 1.95 14.36 19.99
C LYS A 85 0.91 13.57 19.19
N GLN A 86 0.21 14.23 18.30
CA GLN A 86 -0.78 13.58 17.43
C GLN A 86 -0.10 12.70 16.38
N GLN A 87 1.06 13.09 15.87
CA GLN A 87 1.88 12.25 14.99
C GLN A 87 2.34 10.98 15.71
N GLU A 88 2.86 11.11 16.93
CA GLU A 88 3.21 9.96 17.78
C GLU A 88 2.01 9.05 18.04
N LEU A 89 0.85 9.60 18.35
CA LEU A 89 -0.38 8.82 18.54
C LEU A 89 -0.85 8.12 17.27
N SER A 90 -0.69 8.75 16.11
CA SER A 90 -1.03 8.14 14.82
C SER A 90 -0.11 6.96 14.52
N VAL A 91 1.20 7.12 14.72
CA VAL A 91 2.18 6.03 14.56
C VAL A 91 1.88 4.89 15.55
N PHE A 92 1.66 5.22 16.82
CA PHE A 92 1.30 4.25 17.85
C PHE A 92 0.03 3.46 17.47
N TYR A 93 -1.04 4.16 17.07
CA TYR A 93 -2.28 3.50 16.63
C TYR A 93 -2.06 2.54 15.47
N ASN A 94 -1.34 2.97 14.44
CA ASN A 94 -1.10 2.16 13.26
C ASN A 94 -0.26 0.91 13.59
N SER A 95 0.74 1.06 14.44
CA SER A 95 1.57 -0.05 14.91
C SER A 95 0.73 -1.07 15.71
N GLU A 96 -0.01 -0.61 16.71
CA GLU A 96 -0.82 -1.51 17.56
C GLU A 96 -1.97 -2.17 16.77
N ALA A 97 -2.62 -1.44 15.87
CA ALA A 97 -3.66 -1.98 15.02
C ALA A 97 -3.11 -3.04 14.05
N GLY A 98 -1.91 -2.81 13.49
CA GLY A 98 -1.22 -3.78 12.64
C GLY A 98 -0.84 -5.05 13.41
N GLN A 99 -0.25 -4.91 14.61
CA GLN A 99 0.09 -6.04 15.47
C GLN A 99 -1.16 -6.82 15.87
N LEU A 100 -2.24 -6.12 16.18
CA LEU A 100 -3.51 -6.74 16.52
C LEU A 100 -4.07 -7.54 15.32
N ALA A 101 -4.09 -6.93 14.12
CA ALA A 101 -4.52 -7.63 12.90
C ALA A 101 -3.70 -8.89 12.64
N ASN A 102 -2.36 -8.82 12.73
CA ASN A 102 -1.48 -9.96 12.51
C ASN A 102 -1.66 -11.09 13.54
N ARG A 103 -2.19 -10.80 14.72
CA ARG A 103 -2.50 -11.82 15.73
C ARG A 103 -3.69 -12.68 15.36
N TYR A 104 -4.68 -12.12 14.65
CA TYR A 104 -5.92 -12.81 14.28
C TYR A 104 -5.94 -13.28 12.82
N ILE A 105 -5.17 -12.65 11.97
CA ILE A 105 -5.07 -12.97 10.54
C ILE A 105 -3.63 -13.44 10.29
N PRO A 106 -3.38 -14.75 10.22
CA PRO A 106 -2.03 -15.30 9.98
C PRO A 106 -1.49 -14.78 8.65
N GLY A 107 -0.32 -14.16 8.69
CA GLY A 107 0.30 -13.53 7.52
C GLY A 107 0.75 -14.52 6.46
N ASP A 108 1.18 -15.71 6.89
CA ASP A 108 1.64 -16.82 6.08
C ASP A 108 0.49 -17.63 5.42
N GLU A 109 -0.75 -17.43 5.90
CA GLU A 109 -1.93 -18.09 5.36
C GLU A 109 -2.81 -17.15 4.50
N ARG A 110 -2.39 -15.91 4.29
CA ARG A 110 -3.12 -14.92 3.50
C ARG A 110 -2.31 -14.45 2.31
N SER A 111 -3.02 -14.10 1.26
CA SER A 111 -2.47 -13.34 0.14
C SER A 111 -3.28 -12.06 -0.08
N PHE A 112 -2.79 -11.18 -0.90
CA PHE A 112 -3.58 -10.07 -1.41
C PHE A 112 -3.26 -9.85 -2.89
N THR A 113 -4.23 -9.31 -3.61
CA THR A 113 -4.08 -9.02 -5.04
C THR A 113 -4.40 -7.55 -5.27
N ILE A 114 -3.50 -6.84 -5.93
CA ILE A 114 -3.74 -5.48 -6.38
C ILE A 114 -3.65 -5.46 -7.90
N ILE A 115 -4.69 -4.95 -8.55
CA ILE A 115 -4.76 -4.84 -10.02
C ILE A 115 -4.84 -3.37 -10.38
N ALA A 116 -3.92 -2.90 -11.23
CA ALA A 116 -4.02 -1.58 -11.83
C ALA A 116 -5.18 -1.53 -12.82
N TRP A 117 -6.05 -0.51 -12.70
CA TRP A 117 -7.24 -0.38 -13.51
C TRP A 117 -7.42 1.04 -14.04
N PRO A 118 -7.10 1.28 -15.33
CA PRO A 118 -7.30 2.60 -15.94
C PRO A 118 -8.79 2.89 -16.15
N ILE A 119 -9.14 4.16 -16.06
CA ILE A 119 -10.51 4.64 -16.29
C ILE A 119 -10.57 5.55 -17.53
N PRO A 120 -11.74 5.73 -18.16
CA PRO A 120 -11.88 6.52 -19.38
C PRO A 120 -11.41 7.97 -19.27
N GLU A 121 -11.41 8.53 -18.08
CA GLU A 121 -10.93 9.89 -17.76
C GLU A 121 -9.44 10.10 -18.07
N ILE A 122 -8.68 9.01 -18.26
CA ILE A 122 -7.27 9.08 -18.67
C ILE A 122 -7.08 9.74 -20.05
N GLY A 123 -8.15 9.76 -20.88
CA GLY A 123 -8.17 10.47 -22.14
C GLY A 123 -8.37 9.57 -23.37
N GLU A 124 -8.06 10.13 -24.55
CA GLU A 124 -8.36 9.51 -25.84
C GLU A 124 -7.68 8.14 -26.04
N ASN A 125 -6.54 7.93 -25.42
CA ASN A 125 -5.77 6.69 -25.49
C ASN A 125 -6.26 5.59 -24.53
N PHE A 126 -7.40 5.79 -23.85
CA PHE A 126 -7.93 4.84 -22.86
C PHE A 126 -7.94 3.40 -23.35
N LYS A 127 -8.46 3.15 -24.56
CA LYS A 127 -8.59 1.79 -25.10
C LYS A 127 -7.24 1.10 -25.30
N GLU A 128 -6.26 1.86 -25.76
CA GLU A 128 -4.89 1.36 -25.96
C GLU A 128 -4.25 1.04 -24.60
N ILE A 129 -4.30 1.98 -23.67
CA ILE A 129 -3.75 1.81 -22.32
C ILE A 129 -4.43 0.63 -21.61
N PHE A 130 -5.74 0.53 -21.69
CA PHE A 130 -6.49 -0.59 -21.11
C PHE A 130 -6.05 -1.93 -21.73
N GLY A 131 -5.88 -1.98 -23.05
CA GLY A 131 -5.40 -3.16 -23.76
C GLY A 131 -4.00 -3.59 -23.30
N GLU A 132 -3.08 -2.64 -23.10
CA GLU A 132 -1.74 -2.94 -22.58
C GLU A 132 -1.79 -3.43 -21.13
N ILE A 133 -2.60 -2.82 -20.26
CA ILE A 133 -2.78 -3.28 -18.89
C ILE A 133 -3.32 -4.71 -18.85
N VAL A 134 -4.29 -5.06 -19.70
CA VAL A 134 -4.81 -6.43 -19.78
C VAL A 134 -3.72 -7.41 -20.22
N LYS A 135 -2.87 -7.05 -21.19
CA LYS A 135 -1.73 -7.90 -21.59
C LYS A 135 -0.76 -8.11 -20.45
N ILE A 136 -0.40 -7.04 -19.73
CA ILE A 136 0.52 -7.10 -18.58
C ILE A 136 -0.07 -7.96 -17.46
N ASN A 137 -1.37 -7.86 -17.21
CA ASN A 137 -2.05 -8.66 -16.18
C ASN A 137 -2.16 -10.16 -16.54
N ASN A 138 -1.91 -10.52 -17.80
CA ASN A 138 -1.91 -11.91 -18.28
C ASN A 138 -0.50 -12.44 -18.59
N LEU A 139 0.52 -11.97 -17.89
CA LEU A 139 1.88 -12.44 -18.06
C LEU A 139 2.06 -13.89 -17.59
N ASP A 140 3.05 -14.57 -18.15
CA ASP A 140 3.48 -15.88 -17.65
C ASP A 140 4.21 -15.74 -16.32
N TYR A 141 3.51 -16.00 -15.22
CA TYR A 141 4.04 -15.90 -13.86
C TYR A 141 5.24 -16.80 -13.60
N ARG A 142 5.30 -17.97 -14.23
CA ARG A 142 6.42 -18.90 -14.06
C ARG A 142 7.69 -18.34 -14.68
N LEU A 143 7.55 -17.75 -15.86
CA LEU A 143 8.67 -17.07 -16.50
C LEU A 143 9.13 -15.86 -15.68
N TYR A 144 8.20 -15.06 -15.18
CA TYR A 144 8.51 -13.92 -14.31
C TYR A 144 9.23 -14.35 -13.03
N GLN A 145 8.77 -15.40 -12.38
CA GLN A 145 9.42 -15.97 -11.21
C GLN A 145 10.86 -16.33 -11.48
N GLN A 146 11.14 -16.96 -12.61
CA GLN A 146 12.50 -17.30 -13.01
C GLN A 146 13.38 -16.07 -13.28
N ILE A 147 12.81 -15.02 -13.89
CA ILE A 147 13.52 -13.76 -14.13
C ILE A 147 13.84 -13.08 -12.79
N GLN A 148 12.86 -13.00 -11.90
CA GLN A 148 13.03 -12.39 -10.59
C GLN A 148 14.02 -13.17 -9.72
N GLN A 149 14.04 -14.50 -9.81
CA GLN A 149 15.03 -15.31 -9.09
C GLN A 149 16.45 -14.96 -9.53
N LYS A 150 16.70 -14.75 -10.83
CA LYS A 150 18.02 -14.29 -11.29
C LYS A 150 18.42 -12.92 -10.75
N LEU A 151 17.44 -12.03 -10.57
CA LEU A 151 17.69 -10.72 -9.93
C LEU A 151 18.01 -10.89 -8.45
N ILE A 152 17.30 -11.73 -7.74
CA ILE A 152 17.57 -12.06 -6.33
C ILE A 152 18.98 -12.63 -6.20
N ASP A 153 19.32 -13.62 -7.00
CA ASP A 153 20.65 -14.28 -6.97
C ASP A 153 21.79 -13.27 -7.19
N ALA A 154 21.58 -12.28 -8.06
CA ALA A 154 22.55 -11.22 -8.30
C ALA A 154 22.61 -10.18 -7.15
N LEU A 155 21.46 -9.75 -6.64
CA LEU A 155 21.37 -8.73 -5.60
C LEU A 155 21.80 -9.25 -4.23
N ASP A 156 21.56 -10.51 -3.96
CA ASP A 156 21.96 -11.19 -2.72
C ASP A 156 23.47 -11.29 -2.50
N GLN A 157 24.26 -11.04 -3.55
CA GLN A 157 25.73 -10.95 -3.45
C GLN A 157 26.19 -9.57 -2.97
N GLY A 158 25.28 -8.59 -2.91
CA GLY A 158 25.57 -7.22 -2.52
C GLY A 158 25.62 -7.04 -1.00
N ALA A 159 26.49 -6.14 -0.52
CA ALA A 159 26.51 -5.70 0.86
C ALA A 159 25.73 -4.39 1.06
N TYR A 160 25.48 -3.65 0.00
CA TYR A 160 24.74 -2.40 0.03
C TYR A 160 24.21 -2.03 -1.36
N VAL A 161 23.21 -1.19 -1.38
CA VAL A 161 22.72 -0.53 -2.58
C VAL A 161 23.06 0.95 -2.52
N ARG A 162 23.64 1.49 -3.59
CA ARG A 162 23.87 2.94 -3.72
C ARG A 162 22.92 3.51 -4.74
N VAL A 163 22.14 4.49 -4.30
CA VAL A 163 21.18 5.21 -5.15
C VAL A 163 21.76 6.58 -5.47
N LYS A 164 21.98 6.85 -6.76
CA LYS A 164 22.44 8.15 -7.25
C LYS A 164 21.38 8.80 -8.13
N GLY A 165 21.12 10.06 -7.88
CA GLY A 165 20.28 10.88 -8.74
C GLY A 165 20.96 11.16 -10.08
N ALA A 166 20.15 11.46 -11.08
CA ALA A 166 20.61 11.90 -12.41
C ALA A 166 20.16 13.34 -12.70
N GLY A 167 20.86 14.01 -13.59
CA GLY A 167 20.57 15.40 -13.95
C GLY A 167 20.73 16.35 -12.76
N ASN A 168 19.69 17.07 -12.44
CA ASN A 168 19.66 18.02 -11.31
C ASN A 168 19.34 17.37 -9.96
N ASN A 169 19.08 16.08 -9.93
CA ASN A 169 18.78 15.36 -8.70
C ASN A 169 20.10 15.07 -7.95
N ARG A 170 20.23 15.60 -6.74
CA ARG A 170 21.43 15.47 -5.89
C ARG A 170 21.42 14.26 -4.95
N THR A 171 20.49 13.34 -5.13
CA THR A 171 20.44 12.13 -4.30
C THR A 171 21.72 11.34 -4.45
N ASP A 172 22.39 11.06 -3.36
CA ASP A 172 23.49 10.11 -3.25
C ASP A 172 23.39 9.44 -1.87
N MET A 173 22.78 8.27 -1.84
CA MET A 173 22.57 7.55 -0.59
C MET A 173 23.04 6.11 -0.72
N LYS A 174 23.48 5.57 0.41
CA LYS A 174 23.90 4.18 0.57
C LYS A 174 22.96 3.48 1.53
N VAL A 175 22.31 2.41 1.07
CA VAL A 175 21.43 1.59 1.88
C VAL A 175 22.16 0.30 2.21
N GLN A 176 22.38 0.06 3.50
CA GLN A 176 23.02 -1.17 3.96
C GLN A 176 22.04 -2.34 3.87
N LEU A 177 22.52 -3.46 3.33
CA LEU A 177 21.77 -4.70 3.27
C LEU A 177 22.06 -5.60 4.47
N TRP A 178 21.16 -6.53 4.71
CA TRP A 178 21.37 -7.61 5.67
C TRP A 178 22.49 -8.54 5.20
N SER A 179 23.09 -9.29 6.11
CA SER A 179 24.06 -10.33 5.77
C SER A 179 23.38 -11.69 5.95
N ARG A 180 23.58 -12.60 5.02
CA ARG A 180 23.16 -13.98 5.14
C ARG A 180 24.11 -14.75 6.04
N ASN A 181 23.57 -15.53 6.97
CA ASN A 181 24.37 -16.46 7.77
C ASN A 181 24.58 -17.79 7.03
N ASP A 182 23.57 -18.23 6.29
CA ASP A 182 23.60 -19.44 5.47
C ASP A 182 23.10 -19.10 4.05
N PRO A 183 24.02 -18.81 3.10
CA PRO A 183 23.65 -18.44 1.73
C PRO A 183 22.88 -19.51 0.94
N GLU A 184 22.88 -20.77 1.41
CA GLU A 184 22.11 -21.83 0.77
C GLU A 184 20.65 -21.88 1.23
N LYS A 185 20.34 -21.25 2.38
CA LYS A 185 19.00 -21.27 2.99
C LYS A 185 18.37 -19.91 3.15
N GLU A 186 19.15 -18.85 3.06
CA GLU A 186 18.72 -17.49 3.32
C GLU A 186 18.86 -16.63 2.07
N THR A 187 17.90 -15.73 1.88
CA THR A 187 17.95 -14.67 0.87
C THR A 187 17.76 -13.32 1.54
N ILE A 188 18.36 -12.27 0.98
CA ILE A 188 18.19 -10.89 1.41
C ILE A 188 16.99 -10.27 0.69
N PHE A 189 16.79 -10.67 -0.56
CA PHE A 189 15.73 -10.18 -1.42
C PHE A 189 14.66 -11.26 -1.61
N GLU A 190 13.42 -10.81 -1.69
CA GLU A 190 12.25 -11.63 -1.96
C GLU A 190 11.56 -11.12 -3.22
N ASN A 191 10.69 -11.92 -3.79
CA ASN A 191 9.85 -11.51 -4.90
C ASN A 191 8.37 -11.58 -4.55
N CYS A 192 7.59 -10.70 -5.17
CA CYS A 192 6.14 -10.75 -5.18
C CYS A 192 5.70 -11.39 -6.51
N VAL A 193 5.50 -12.70 -6.51
CA VAL A 193 4.96 -13.41 -7.67
C VAL A 193 3.66 -14.06 -7.29
N ALA A 194 2.57 -13.62 -7.91
CA ALA A 194 1.23 -14.16 -7.75
C ALA A 194 0.55 -13.93 -6.39
N ASP A 195 1.27 -13.47 -5.38
CA ASP A 195 0.69 -13.26 -4.06
C ASP A 195 0.13 -11.85 -3.88
N VAL A 196 0.59 -10.87 -4.64
CA VAL A 196 0.48 -9.49 -4.21
C VAL A 196 0.05 -8.54 -5.30
N ASN A 197 0.81 -8.43 -6.38
CA ASN A 197 0.59 -7.42 -7.40
C ASN A 197 0.34 -8.04 -8.77
N ILE A 198 -0.66 -7.53 -9.46
CA ILE A 198 -0.86 -7.77 -10.88
C ILE A 198 -0.78 -6.40 -11.58
N PRO A 199 0.19 -6.15 -12.45
CA PRO A 199 1.23 -7.07 -12.89
C PRO A 199 2.27 -7.36 -11.83
N VAL A 200 2.81 -8.56 -11.88
CA VAL A 200 3.88 -9.03 -11.00
C VAL A 200 5.17 -8.29 -11.35
N GLY A 201 5.81 -7.70 -10.40
CA GLY A 201 6.97 -6.95 -10.78
C GLY A 201 7.99 -6.58 -9.72
N GLU A 202 7.90 -7.07 -8.51
CA GLU A 202 8.79 -6.61 -7.45
C GLU A 202 9.77 -7.69 -7.00
N VAL A 203 11.04 -7.29 -6.96
CA VAL A 203 12.07 -7.88 -6.13
C VAL A 203 12.42 -6.85 -5.07
N PHE A 204 12.21 -7.17 -3.82
CA PHE A 204 12.28 -6.21 -2.71
C PHE A 204 13.06 -6.73 -1.51
N THR A 205 13.48 -5.83 -0.64
CA THR A 205 14.08 -6.13 0.65
C THR A 205 13.80 -5.00 1.64
N SER A 206 13.94 -5.28 2.93
CA SER A 206 13.97 -4.25 3.95
C SER A 206 15.41 -3.78 4.19
N PRO A 207 15.68 -2.48 4.36
CA PRO A 207 17.00 -2.00 4.70
C PRO A 207 17.40 -2.44 6.11
N LYS A 208 18.68 -2.71 6.31
CA LYS A 208 19.20 -2.89 7.65
C LYS A 208 19.22 -1.54 8.36
N LEU A 209 18.42 -1.42 9.41
CA LEU A 209 18.47 -0.24 10.27
C LEU A 209 19.77 -0.28 11.09
N THR A 210 20.61 0.70 10.87
CA THR A 210 21.76 0.95 11.75
C THR A 210 21.27 1.83 12.88
N GLY A 211 21.22 1.30 14.09
CA GLY A 211 21.00 2.06 15.31
C GLY A 211 22.21 2.95 15.62
#